data_5f158da0161f1e1eab69efd0de883846
#
_entry.id   5f158da0161f1e1eab69efd0de883846
#
_cell.length_a   1.000
_cell.length_b   1.000
_cell.length_c   1.000
_cell.angle_alpha   90.00
_cell.angle_beta   90.00
_cell.angle_gamma   90.00
#
_symmetry.space_group_name_H-M   'P 1'
#
loop_
_entity.id
_entity.type
_entity.pdbx_description
1 polymer ?
#
loop_
_entity_poly.entity_id
_entity_poly.type
_entity_poly.pdbx_seq_one_letter_code
_entity_poly.pdbx_strand_id
1 'polypeptide(L)'
;MPVGESDKGFGAGKGQIYYTIHGSATYINWSHEALGNEPFSHSGSLNTYLIRPGVLYGLSNKWNLIVHSTLGVREMHWKRPEASIHHRDETTLSDFINAQGSVLGDTRLILRYIIQNTGMGKGFRIYAGPGITIPSKSVLISNPFFLEGDEQKEHRHFSLSNGTYNSVMEGQVYYRRNENPVFIGGFFLFEKPFAKSEFGFLPSKITTLSFSASFMNFDQRESSMDYGISLVHASQGYWNSLPAPNSKSLTIIPSIGYLFNTSFGGVSINLQKPIFISGAFASNEGDIEQRSVVWQLSSSLRFLPTSN
;
A
#
# COMPACT_ATOMS: atom_id res chain seq x y z
N MET A 1 -14.27 -3.22 -16.09
CA MET A 1 -12.82 -3.06 -15.96
C MET A 1 -12.55 -2.51 -14.59
N PRO A 2 -11.62 -3.02 -13.84
CA PRO A 2 -11.20 -2.41 -12.59
C PRO A 2 -10.34 -1.18 -12.88
N VAL A 3 -10.38 -0.23 -11.99
CA VAL A 3 -9.60 1.00 -12.12
C VAL A 3 -8.43 0.90 -11.13
N GLY A 4 -7.21 0.84 -11.66
CA GLY A 4 -5.98 0.88 -10.88
C GLY A 4 -5.58 -0.42 -10.16
N GLU A 5 -6.50 -1.09 -9.47
CA GLU A 5 -6.27 -2.38 -8.80
C GLU A 5 -7.25 -3.44 -9.31
N SER A 6 -6.82 -4.68 -9.33
CA SER A 6 -7.54 -5.80 -9.97
C SER A 6 -8.92 -6.10 -9.38
N ASP A 7 -9.22 -5.67 -8.17
CA ASP A 7 -10.47 -5.92 -7.47
C ASP A 7 -11.41 -4.72 -7.37
N LYS A 8 -11.01 -3.53 -7.88
CA LYS A 8 -11.82 -2.31 -7.81
C LYS A 8 -12.91 -2.29 -8.89
N GLY A 9 -14.10 -1.82 -8.50
CA GLY A 9 -15.26 -1.70 -9.41
C GLY A 9 -15.77 -3.04 -9.96
N PHE A 10 -15.48 -4.14 -9.27
CA PHE A 10 -15.81 -5.50 -9.71
C PHE A 10 -16.40 -6.33 -8.56
N GLY A 11 -17.36 -7.18 -8.89
CA GLY A 11 -17.96 -8.15 -7.98
C GLY A 11 -18.20 -9.49 -8.69
N ALA A 12 -17.98 -10.58 -7.96
CA ALA A 12 -18.23 -11.94 -8.42
C ALA A 12 -19.70 -12.34 -8.18
N GLY A 13 -20.30 -13.08 -9.10
CA GLY A 13 -21.56 -13.77 -8.90
C GLY A 13 -21.40 -14.97 -7.97
N LYS A 14 -22.51 -15.52 -7.47
CA LYS A 14 -22.52 -16.70 -6.57
C LYS A 14 -21.69 -17.85 -7.15
N GLY A 15 -20.76 -18.37 -6.35
CA GLY A 15 -19.91 -19.49 -6.69
C GLY A 15 -18.74 -19.17 -7.64
N GLN A 16 -18.66 -17.95 -8.17
CA GLN A 16 -17.53 -17.54 -9.01
C GLN A 16 -16.30 -17.26 -8.17
N ILE A 17 -15.14 -17.67 -8.68
CA ILE A 17 -13.82 -17.41 -8.07
C ILE A 17 -12.98 -16.66 -9.08
N TYR A 18 -12.32 -15.59 -8.62
CA TYR A 18 -11.32 -14.87 -9.39
C TYR A 18 -10.01 -14.83 -8.62
N TYR A 19 -8.93 -15.16 -9.29
CA TYR A 19 -7.59 -15.01 -8.75
C TYR A 19 -7.02 -13.67 -9.19
N THR A 20 -6.33 -13.01 -8.26
CA THR A 20 -5.69 -11.72 -8.53
C THR A 20 -4.24 -11.76 -8.06
N ILE A 21 -3.39 -11.05 -8.78
CA ILE A 21 -2.02 -10.76 -8.36
C ILE A 21 -1.83 -9.27 -8.52
N HIS A 22 -1.39 -8.60 -7.44
CA HIS A 22 -1.00 -7.21 -7.49
C HIS A 22 0.49 -7.12 -7.13
N GLY A 23 1.28 -6.51 -8.02
CA GLY A 23 2.70 -6.23 -7.81
C GLY A 23 2.92 -4.74 -7.61
N SER A 24 3.86 -4.34 -6.75
CA SER A 24 4.32 -2.97 -6.66
C SER A 24 5.80 -2.89 -6.34
N ALA A 25 6.47 -1.92 -6.96
CA ALA A 25 7.84 -1.53 -6.67
C ALA A 25 7.85 -0.05 -6.30
N THR A 26 8.26 0.26 -5.09
CA THR A 26 8.38 1.63 -4.59
C THR A 26 9.85 1.94 -4.38
N TYR A 27 10.28 3.06 -4.93
CA TYR A 27 11.62 3.60 -4.78
C TYR A 27 11.55 4.95 -4.09
N ILE A 28 12.28 5.10 -2.98
CA ILE A 28 12.41 6.34 -2.22
C ILE A 28 13.89 6.70 -2.17
N ASN A 29 14.25 7.85 -2.72
CA ASN A 29 15.56 8.47 -2.53
C ASN A 29 15.38 9.61 -1.53
N TRP A 30 16.09 9.57 -0.43
CA TRP A 30 15.92 10.51 0.68
C TRP A 30 17.24 11.11 1.11
N SER A 31 17.18 12.32 1.65
CA SER A 31 18.28 13.01 2.32
C SER A 31 17.75 13.94 3.40
N HIS A 32 18.50 14.12 4.46
CA HIS A 32 18.27 15.12 5.48
C HIS A 32 19.60 15.64 6.01
N GLU A 33 19.58 16.77 6.71
CA GLU A 33 20.74 17.35 7.34
C GLU A 33 21.36 16.45 8.41
N ALA A 34 22.55 16.85 8.84
CA ALA A 34 23.26 16.16 9.91
C ALA A 34 22.42 16.10 11.20
N LEU A 35 22.55 15.00 11.93
CA LEU A 35 21.85 14.79 13.20
C LEU A 35 22.81 14.89 14.37
N GLY A 36 22.44 15.65 15.38
CA GLY A 36 23.26 15.85 16.56
C GLY A 36 24.60 16.51 16.22
N ASN A 37 25.69 15.88 16.63
CA ASN A 37 27.06 16.37 16.39
C ASN A 37 27.73 15.73 15.16
N GLU A 38 27.02 15.01 14.33
CA GLU A 38 27.58 14.41 13.13
C GLU A 38 27.94 15.48 12.10
N PRO A 39 29.14 15.44 11.49
CA PRO A 39 29.58 16.50 10.57
C PRO A 39 29.08 16.34 9.13
N PHE A 40 28.09 15.46 8.89
CA PHE A 40 27.65 15.13 7.54
C PHE A 40 26.13 14.99 7.44
N SER A 41 25.61 15.30 6.26
CA SER A 41 24.21 15.04 5.91
C SER A 41 23.96 13.57 5.63
N HIS A 42 22.78 13.12 5.97
CA HIS A 42 22.33 11.74 5.79
C HIS A 42 21.63 11.56 4.45
N SER A 43 21.97 10.52 3.72
CA SER A 43 21.25 10.20 2.48
C SER A 43 21.27 8.70 2.18
N GLY A 44 20.22 8.24 1.52
CA GLY A 44 20.06 6.85 1.19
C GLY A 44 18.92 6.61 0.20
N SER A 45 18.66 5.33 -0.05
CA SER A 45 17.48 4.89 -0.77
C SER A 45 16.77 3.77 -0.02
N LEU A 46 15.46 3.73 -0.15
CA LEU A 46 14.59 2.68 0.37
C LEU A 46 13.79 2.11 -0.78
N ASN A 47 13.97 0.83 -1.03
CA ASN A 47 13.24 0.08 -2.03
C ASN A 47 12.25 -0.86 -1.36
N THR A 48 11.05 -0.95 -1.91
CA THR A 48 10.04 -1.89 -1.42
C THR A 48 9.41 -2.61 -2.61
N TYR A 49 9.50 -3.92 -2.62
CA TYR A 49 8.92 -4.79 -3.64
C TYR A 49 7.87 -5.67 -2.99
N LEU A 50 6.62 -5.55 -3.44
CA LEU A 50 5.50 -6.30 -2.88
C LEU A 50 4.79 -7.08 -3.98
N ILE A 51 4.35 -8.29 -3.65
CA ILE A 51 3.41 -9.09 -4.43
C ILE A 51 2.26 -9.45 -3.51
N ARG A 52 1.03 -9.20 -3.96
CA ARG A 52 -0.19 -9.52 -3.22
C ARG A 52 -1.05 -10.47 -4.03
N PRO A 53 -0.84 -11.79 -3.88
CA PRO A 53 -1.80 -12.76 -4.39
C PRO A 53 -3.13 -12.62 -3.65
N GLY A 54 -4.23 -12.80 -4.38
CA GLY A 54 -5.56 -12.67 -3.81
C GLY A 54 -6.58 -13.57 -4.47
N VAL A 55 -7.66 -13.76 -3.75
CA VAL A 55 -8.85 -14.49 -4.20
C VAL A 55 -10.08 -13.63 -3.91
N LEU A 56 -10.95 -13.52 -4.90
CA LEU A 56 -12.28 -12.97 -4.76
C LEU A 56 -13.30 -14.07 -5.02
N TYR A 57 -14.10 -14.39 -4.02
CA TYR A 57 -15.12 -15.43 -4.07
C TYR A 57 -16.52 -14.87 -3.89
N GLY A 58 -17.43 -15.19 -4.79
CA GLY A 58 -18.85 -14.86 -4.70
C GLY A 58 -19.60 -15.80 -3.75
N LEU A 59 -19.79 -15.40 -2.50
CA LEU A 59 -20.61 -16.13 -1.53
C LEU A 59 -22.09 -16.16 -1.96
N SER A 60 -22.54 -15.06 -2.54
CA SER A 60 -23.86 -14.90 -3.13
C SER A 60 -23.80 -13.83 -4.22
N ASN A 61 -24.94 -13.53 -4.86
CA ASN A 61 -25.03 -12.42 -5.82
C ASN A 61 -24.88 -11.03 -5.16
N LYS A 62 -24.85 -10.97 -3.84
CA LYS A 62 -24.73 -9.73 -3.06
C LYS A 62 -23.48 -9.68 -2.19
N TRP A 63 -22.88 -10.81 -1.84
CA TRP A 63 -21.75 -10.88 -0.93
C TRP A 63 -20.54 -11.53 -1.58
N ASN A 64 -19.41 -10.87 -1.47
CA ASN A 64 -18.12 -11.39 -1.91
C ASN A 64 -17.15 -11.44 -0.73
N LEU A 65 -16.37 -12.51 -0.66
CA LEU A 65 -15.22 -12.63 0.22
C LEU A 65 -13.95 -12.33 -0.60
N ILE A 66 -13.12 -11.44 -0.09
CA ILE A 66 -11.84 -11.10 -0.68
C ILE A 66 -10.75 -11.42 0.32
N VAL A 67 -9.73 -12.12 -0.14
CA VAL A 67 -8.55 -12.48 0.66
C VAL A 67 -7.31 -12.05 -0.11
N HIS A 68 -6.43 -11.28 0.51
CA HIS A 68 -5.12 -10.90 -0.01
C HIS A 68 -4.05 -11.19 1.02
N SER A 69 -2.95 -11.81 0.61
CA SER A 69 -1.75 -11.91 1.43
C SER A 69 -0.65 -11.06 0.82
N THR A 70 0.17 -10.44 1.64
CA THR A 70 1.31 -9.64 1.20
C THR A 70 2.58 -10.48 1.29
N LEU A 71 3.34 -10.50 0.21
CA LEU A 71 4.69 -11.04 0.14
C LEU A 71 5.61 -9.92 -0.32
N GLY A 72 6.82 -9.84 0.20
CA GLY A 72 7.72 -8.82 -0.31
C GLY A 72 9.06 -8.72 0.39
N VAL A 73 9.81 -7.74 -0.09
CA VAL A 73 11.15 -7.41 0.39
C VAL A 73 11.25 -5.90 0.51
N ARG A 74 11.89 -5.44 1.57
CA ARG A 74 12.30 -4.04 1.77
C ARG A 74 13.80 -3.99 1.93
N GLU A 75 14.42 -3.06 1.21
CA GLU A 75 15.87 -2.86 1.20
C GLU A 75 16.16 -1.39 1.44
N MET A 76 17.17 -1.11 2.26
CA MET A 76 17.70 0.24 2.46
C MET A 76 19.18 0.26 2.12
N HIS A 77 19.57 1.26 1.34
CA HIS A 77 20.96 1.54 1.01
C HIS A 77 21.37 2.86 1.66
N TRP A 78 22.35 2.79 2.51
CA TRP A 78 22.98 3.93 3.15
C TRP A 78 24.18 4.39 2.32
N LYS A 79 24.29 5.69 2.04
CA LYS A 79 25.34 6.19 1.12
C LYS A 79 26.71 6.40 1.74
N ARG A 80 26.88 6.18 3.04
CA ARG A 80 28.16 6.33 3.73
C ARG A 80 28.61 5.07 4.42
N PRO A 81 29.95 4.82 4.47
CA PRO A 81 30.50 3.68 5.19
C PRO A 81 30.54 3.87 6.71
N GLU A 82 30.51 5.12 7.20
CA GLU A 82 30.58 5.41 8.63
C GLU A 82 29.23 5.14 9.30
N ALA A 83 29.28 4.59 10.51
CA ALA A 83 28.12 4.47 11.36
C ALA A 83 27.58 5.84 11.76
N SER A 84 26.27 5.94 11.95
CA SER A 84 25.61 7.13 12.47
C SER A 84 24.85 6.79 13.75
N ILE A 85 24.31 7.79 14.41
CA ILE A 85 23.42 7.56 15.58
C ILE A 85 22.17 6.75 15.21
N HIS A 86 21.81 6.68 13.92
CA HIS A 86 20.71 5.88 13.40
C HIS A 86 21.12 4.50 12.90
N HIS A 87 22.40 4.31 12.58
CA HIS A 87 22.93 3.11 11.93
C HIS A 87 24.07 2.59 12.77
N ARG A 88 23.75 2.04 13.94
CA ARG A 88 24.73 1.49 14.87
C ARG A 88 25.11 0.08 14.43
N ASP A 89 26.42 -0.17 14.40
CA ASP A 89 27.08 -1.49 14.28
C ASP A 89 26.64 -2.35 13.08
N GLU A 90 26.02 -1.74 12.11
CA GLU A 90 25.77 -2.39 10.84
C GLU A 90 27.07 -2.33 10.05
N THR A 91 27.87 -3.36 10.20
CA THR A 91 29.19 -3.52 9.59
C THR A 91 29.13 -3.68 8.08
N THR A 92 27.96 -3.77 7.52
CA THR A 92 27.72 -3.84 6.08
C THR A 92 26.89 -2.66 5.66
N LEU A 93 27.35 -1.95 4.64
CA LEU A 93 26.58 -1.02 3.83
C LEU A 93 25.34 -1.68 3.21
N SER A 94 25.17 -2.94 3.51
CA SER A 94 24.12 -3.77 2.97
C SER A 94 22.82 -3.48 3.69
N ASP A 95 21.96 -3.24 2.98
CA ASP A 95 20.57 -3.45 2.86
C ASP A 95 19.92 -4.01 4.12
N PHE A 96 19.11 -3.22 4.74
CA PHE A 96 18.14 -3.73 5.68
C PHE A 96 17.09 -4.53 4.92
N ILE A 97 17.35 -5.80 4.74
CA ILE A 97 16.39 -6.70 4.14
C ILE A 97 15.47 -7.19 5.25
N ASN A 98 14.20 -6.99 5.09
CA ASN A 98 13.09 -7.43 5.94
C ASN A 98 13.43 -7.76 7.40
N ALA A 99 12.72 -7.19 8.33
CA ALA A 99 12.83 -7.59 9.72
C ALA A 99 12.70 -9.12 9.86
N GLN A 100 13.61 -9.74 10.57
CA GLN A 100 13.66 -11.19 10.83
C GLN A 100 13.72 -12.10 9.59
N GLY A 101 14.07 -11.55 8.42
CA GLY A 101 14.22 -12.34 7.19
C GLY A 101 12.93 -12.97 6.65
N SER A 102 11.75 -12.57 7.13
CA SER A 102 10.47 -13.07 6.64
C SER A 102 9.99 -12.25 5.45
N VAL A 103 9.58 -12.94 4.39
CA VAL A 103 8.97 -12.33 3.20
C VAL A 103 7.44 -12.23 3.29
N LEU A 104 6.82 -12.83 4.30
CA LEU A 104 5.37 -12.82 4.50
C LEU A 104 4.95 -11.61 5.32
N GLY A 105 4.15 -10.76 4.73
CA GLY A 105 3.46 -9.65 5.39
C GLY A 105 2.04 -10.02 5.78
N ASP A 106 1.23 -9.01 6.06
CA ASP A 106 -0.11 -9.18 6.57
C ASP A 106 -1.07 -9.79 5.55
N THR A 107 -2.07 -10.52 6.05
CA THR A 107 -3.19 -11.03 5.28
C THR A 107 -4.44 -10.21 5.58
N ARG A 108 -5.13 -9.74 4.54
CA ARG A 108 -6.38 -8.99 4.64
C ARG A 108 -7.55 -9.80 4.14
N LEU A 109 -8.64 -9.79 4.92
CA LEU A 109 -9.93 -10.35 4.54
C LEU A 109 -10.96 -9.21 4.51
N ILE A 110 -11.77 -9.15 3.44
CA ILE A 110 -12.86 -8.17 3.30
C ILE A 110 -14.13 -8.91 2.92
N LEU A 111 -15.20 -8.65 3.63
CA LEU A 111 -16.54 -9.10 3.29
C LEU A 111 -17.27 -7.95 2.59
N ARG A 112 -17.28 -7.97 1.25
CA ARG A 112 -17.82 -6.92 0.39
C ARG A 112 -19.28 -7.16 0.07
N TYR A 113 -20.13 -6.20 0.35
CA TYR A 113 -21.53 -6.17 -0.07
C TYR A 113 -21.68 -5.40 -1.37
N ILE A 114 -22.41 -5.97 -2.33
CA ILE A 114 -22.73 -5.36 -3.61
C ILE A 114 -24.07 -4.60 -3.44
N ILE A 115 -23.97 -3.28 -3.24
CA ILE A 115 -25.15 -2.42 -3.11
C ILE A 115 -25.84 -2.29 -4.47
N GLN A 116 -25.03 -1.96 -5.49
CA GLN A 116 -25.48 -1.84 -6.87
C GLN A 116 -24.38 -2.30 -7.82
N ASN A 117 -24.74 -3.04 -8.87
CA ASN A 117 -23.85 -3.40 -9.95
C ASN A 117 -24.63 -3.54 -11.25
N THR A 118 -24.45 -2.59 -12.16
CA THR A 118 -25.12 -2.58 -13.47
C THR A 118 -24.45 -3.49 -14.52
N GLY A 119 -23.47 -4.29 -14.10
CA GLY A 119 -22.77 -5.24 -14.97
C GLY A 119 -22.04 -4.55 -16.12
N MET A 120 -22.34 -4.98 -17.36
CA MET A 120 -21.76 -4.39 -18.58
C MET A 120 -22.45 -3.10 -19.04
N GLY A 121 -23.61 -2.75 -18.47
CA GLY A 121 -24.39 -1.57 -18.84
C GLY A 121 -23.87 -0.26 -18.23
N LYS A 122 -24.41 0.85 -18.73
CA LYS A 122 -24.26 2.19 -18.14
C LYS A 122 -24.90 2.21 -16.74
N GLY A 123 -24.24 2.83 -15.76
CA GLY A 123 -24.78 3.01 -14.43
C GLY A 123 -23.76 2.80 -13.32
N PHE A 124 -24.26 2.79 -12.11
CA PHE A 124 -23.44 2.71 -10.90
C PHE A 124 -22.99 1.29 -10.55
N ARG A 125 -21.79 1.24 -9.97
CA ARG A 125 -21.23 0.09 -9.27
C ARG A 125 -20.83 0.56 -7.88
N ILE A 126 -21.57 0.12 -6.88
CA ILE A 126 -21.42 0.57 -5.50
C ILE A 126 -21.20 -0.65 -4.62
N TYR A 127 -20.11 -0.62 -3.88
CA TYR A 127 -19.71 -1.69 -2.97
C TYR A 127 -19.30 -1.09 -1.64
N ALA A 128 -19.54 -1.82 -0.56
CA ALA A 128 -19.03 -1.49 0.76
C ALA A 128 -18.85 -2.75 1.58
N GLY A 129 -17.94 -2.72 2.54
CA GLY A 129 -17.78 -3.86 3.42
C GLY A 129 -16.76 -3.68 4.52
N PRO A 130 -16.95 -4.39 5.64
CA PRO A 130 -15.97 -4.53 6.69
C PRO A 130 -14.91 -5.57 6.33
N GLY A 131 -13.77 -5.46 6.98
CA GLY A 131 -12.69 -6.43 6.86
C GLY A 131 -11.81 -6.46 8.10
N ILE A 132 -10.84 -7.33 8.05
CA ILE A 132 -9.80 -7.49 9.07
C ILE A 132 -8.45 -7.71 8.42
N THR A 133 -7.41 -7.09 8.96
CA THR A 133 -6.02 -7.43 8.68
C THR A 133 -5.49 -8.33 9.78
N ILE A 134 -4.90 -9.46 9.39
CA ILE A 134 -4.27 -10.45 10.26
C ILE A 134 -2.76 -10.26 10.14
N PRO A 135 -2.04 -9.99 11.24
CA PRO A 135 -0.61 -9.74 11.20
C PRO A 135 0.18 -11.00 10.88
N SER A 136 1.28 -10.82 10.19
CA SER A 136 2.32 -11.85 10.06
C SER A 136 3.35 -11.73 11.18
N LYS A 137 4.36 -12.62 11.16
CA LYS A 137 5.49 -12.59 12.10
C LYS A 137 6.61 -11.64 11.64
N SER A 138 6.52 -10.99 10.49
CA SER A 138 7.50 -10.04 9.99
C SER A 138 7.33 -8.67 10.66
N VAL A 139 7.53 -8.60 11.96
CA VAL A 139 7.28 -7.41 12.81
C VAL A 139 8.57 -6.84 13.38
N LEU A 140 8.55 -5.56 13.73
CA LEU A 140 9.55 -4.96 14.59
C LEU A 140 9.29 -5.37 16.03
N ILE A 141 10.29 -5.97 16.67
CA ILE A 141 10.20 -6.46 18.05
C ILE A 141 10.64 -5.43 19.10
N SER A 142 11.27 -4.33 18.66
CA SER A 142 11.69 -3.21 19.50
C SER A 142 11.53 -1.90 18.75
N ASN A 143 11.54 -0.78 19.50
CA ASN A 143 11.51 0.55 18.92
C ASN A 143 12.80 0.85 18.14
N PRO A 144 12.75 1.06 16.82
CA PRO A 144 13.95 1.27 16.02
C PRO A 144 14.61 2.64 16.22
N PHE A 145 13.95 3.57 16.91
CA PHE A 145 14.40 4.95 17.08
C PHE A 145 14.96 5.25 18.46
N PHE A 146 14.60 4.45 19.48
CA PHE A 146 15.06 4.63 20.84
C PHE A 146 15.74 3.35 21.32
N LEU A 147 17.02 3.46 21.55
CA LEU A 147 17.80 2.39 22.15
C LEU A 147 17.85 2.62 23.67
N GLU A 148 17.22 1.76 24.44
CA GLU A 148 17.34 1.74 25.88
C GLU A 148 18.58 0.93 26.27
N GLY A 149 19.59 1.59 26.88
CA GLY A 149 20.77 0.96 27.46
C GLY A 149 21.79 0.43 26.45
N ASP A 150 22.80 -0.28 26.98
CA ASP A 150 23.91 -0.90 26.21
C ASP A 150 23.48 -2.17 25.45
N GLU A 151 22.23 -2.55 25.48
CA GLU A 151 21.76 -3.68 24.70
C GLU A 151 21.66 -3.28 23.23
N GLN A 152 22.62 -3.73 22.44
CA GLN A 152 22.60 -3.75 20.99
C GLN A 152 21.49 -4.70 20.51
N LYS A 153 20.24 -4.30 20.67
CA LYS A 153 19.13 -5.02 20.04
C LYS A 153 19.20 -4.73 18.55
N GLU A 154 18.98 -5.77 17.76
CA GLU A 154 18.95 -5.68 16.31
C GLU A 154 18.12 -4.48 15.86
N HIS A 155 18.83 -3.48 15.34
CA HIS A 155 18.25 -2.23 14.89
C HIS A 155 17.63 -2.44 13.50
N ARG A 156 16.36 -2.82 13.46
CA ARG A 156 15.66 -3.09 12.22
C ARG A 156 14.61 -2.03 11.97
N HIS A 157 14.74 -1.29 10.88
CA HIS A 157 13.81 -0.24 10.50
C HIS A 157 12.55 -0.76 9.78
N PHE A 158 12.56 -1.99 9.26
CA PHE A 158 11.56 -2.44 8.32
C PHE A 158 10.94 -3.78 8.70
N SER A 159 9.63 -3.79 8.62
CA SER A 159 8.82 -4.99 8.71
C SER A 159 7.75 -4.95 7.60
N LEU A 160 7.23 -6.10 7.24
CA LEU A 160 6.08 -6.22 6.33
C LEU A 160 4.75 -6.25 7.07
N SER A 161 4.79 -6.30 8.41
CA SER A 161 3.66 -6.30 9.31
C SER A 161 3.84 -5.28 10.42
N ASN A 162 2.74 -4.73 10.89
CA ASN A 162 2.71 -3.91 12.10
C ASN A 162 2.52 -4.72 13.38
N GLY A 163 2.35 -6.06 13.28
CA GLY A 163 2.12 -6.94 14.42
C GLY A 163 0.76 -6.76 15.10
N THR A 164 -0.22 -6.14 14.42
CA THR A 164 -1.54 -5.85 15.00
C THR A 164 -2.67 -6.36 14.12
N TYR A 165 -3.73 -6.83 14.76
CA TYR A 165 -5.00 -7.01 14.07
C TYR A 165 -5.63 -5.63 13.84
N ASN A 166 -6.05 -5.36 12.60
CA ASN A 166 -6.66 -4.09 12.27
C ASN A 166 -8.08 -4.29 11.72
N SER A 167 -9.02 -3.45 12.15
CA SER A 167 -10.30 -3.32 11.47
C SER A 167 -10.11 -2.61 10.14
N VAL A 168 -10.83 -3.05 9.12
CA VAL A 168 -10.84 -2.46 7.78
C VAL A 168 -12.27 -2.10 7.42
N MET A 169 -12.47 -0.96 6.78
CA MET A 169 -13.72 -0.55 6.15
C MET A 169 -13.43 -0.13 4.72
N GLU A 170 -14.13 -0.71 3.78
CA GLU A 170 -14.02 -0.40 2.35
C GLU A 170 -15.33 0.21 1.83
N GLY A 171 -15.20 1.18 0.92
CA GLY A 171 -16.31 1.71 0.13
C GLY A 171 -15.84 2.00 -1.29
N GLN A 172 -16.66 1.70 -2.30
CA GLN A 172 -16.36 1.96 -3.70
C GLN A 172 -17.58 2.48 -4.42
N VAL A 173 -17.40 3.52 -5.22
CA VAL A 173 -18.45 4.09 -6.09
C VAL A 173 -17.83 4.37 -7.45
N TYR A 174 -18.31 3.68 -8.47
CA TYR A 174 -17.90 3.89 -9.85
C TYR A 174 -19.15 4.06 -10.72
N TYR A 175 -19.06 4.98 -11.68
CA TYR A 175 -20.09 5.17 -12.70
C TYR A 175 -19.53 4.79 -14.07
N ARG A 176 -20.18 3.82 -14.72
CA ARG A 176 -19.85 3.43 -16.09
C ARG A 176 -20.66 4.25 -17.07
N ARG A 177 -19.96 4.75 -18.11
CA ARG A 177 -20.53 5.52 -19.22
C ARG A 177 -20.37 4.75 -20.54
N ASN A 178 -21.09 5.18 -21.56
CA ASN A 178 -20.93 4.66 -22.93
C ASN A 178 -19.95 5.50 -23.76
N GLU A 179 -19.46 6.59 -23.21
CA GLU A 179 -18.52 7.54 -23.81
C GLU A 179 -17.38 7.83 -22.85
N ASN A 180 -16.28 8.38 -23.36
CA ASN A 180 -15.12 8.74 -22.55
C ASN A 180 -15.42 9.90 -21.57
N PRO A 181 -14.86 9.82 -20.36
CA PRO A 181 -14.28 8.64 -19.76
C PRO A 181 -15.33 7.54 -19.52
N VAL A 182 -14.98 6.28 -19.83
CA VAL A 182 -15.90 5.14 -19.70
C VAL A 182 -16.17 4.73 -18.27
N PHE A 183 -15.24 5.06 -17.34
CA PHE A 183 -15.42 4.94 -15.90
C PHE A 183 -14.98 6.22 -15.22
N ILE A 184 -15.75 6.65 -14.23
CA ILE A 184 -15.40 7.70 -13.27
C ILE A 184 -15.81 7.20 -11.90
N GLY A 185 -14.96 7.38 -10.91
CA GLY A 185 -15.31 7.01 -9.55
C GLY A 185 -14.15 6.98 -8.61
N GLY A 186 -14.34 6.32 -7.49
CA GLY A 186 -13.29 6.23 -6.50
C GLY A 186 -13.58 5.20 -5.43
N PHE A 187 -12.64 5.08 -4.54
CA PHE A 187 -12.79 4.22 -3.38
C PHE A 187 -12.30 4.93 -2.11
N PHE A 188 -12.83 4.44 -1.01
CA PHE A 188 -12.46 4.76 0.35
C PHE A 188 -11.95 3.50 1.04
N LEU A 189 -10.85 3.61 1.78
CA LEU A 189 -10.36 2.58 2.66
C LEU A 189 -9.99 3.21 4.01
N PHE A 190 -10.48 2.64 5.09
CA PHE A 190 -10.10 3.01 6.45
C PHE A 190 -9.58 1.77 7.17
N GLU A 191 -8.43 1.92 7.80
CA GLU A 191 -7.80 0.86 8.58
C GLU A 191 -7.42 1.39 9.96
N LYS A 192 -7.77 0.63 11.02
CA LYS A 192 -7.53 1.00 12.40
C LYS A 192 -7.10 -0.23 13.20
N PRO A 193 -5.96 -0.17 13.94
CA PRO A 193 -5.56 -1.23 14.85
C PRO A 193 -6.57 -1.40 15.99
N PHE A 194 -6.83 -2.65 16.40
CA PHE A 194 -7.66 -2.95 17.57
C PHE A 194 -6.91 -2.67 18.87
N ALA A 195 -5.61 -2.99 18.90
CA ALA A 195 -4.74 -2.80 20.05
C ALA A 195 -3.30 -2.60 19.58
N LYS A 196 -2.40 -2.28 20.50
CA LYS A 196 -0.95 -2.32 20.24
C LYS A 196 -0.48 -3.76 20.03
N SER A 197 0.64 -3.91 19.31
CA SER A 197 1.31 -5.21 19.15
C SER A 197 1.82 -5.74 20.50
N GLU A 198 2.19 -7.00 20.55
CA GLU A 198 2.82 -7.60 21.71
C GLU A 198 4.14 -6.93 22.13
N PHE A 199 4.80 -6.27 21.18
CA PHE A 199 6.05 -5.51 21.38
C PHE A 199 5.82 -4.03 21.71
N GLY A 200 4.58 -3.60 21.93
CA GLY A 200 4.24 -2.23 22.36
C GLY A 200 4.01 -1.23 21.23
N PHE A 201 4.04 -1.63 19.97
CA PHE A 201 3.75 -0.74 18.84
C PHE A 201 2.25 -0.61 18.58
N LEU A 202 1.74 0.62 18.61
CA LEU A 202 0.41 0.99 18.15
C LEU A 202 0.55 1.70 16.80
N PRO A 203 0.25 1.04 15.68
CA PRO A 203 0.39 1.68 14.36
C PRO A 203 -0.63 2.77 14.11
N SER A 204 -0.34 3.59 13.12
CA SER A 204 -1.22 4.66 12.63
C SER A 204 -2.56 4.11 12.14
N LYS A 205 -3.62 4.88 12.36
CA LYS A 205 -4.87 4.73 11.60
C LYS A 205 -4.64 5.26 10.21
N ILE A 206 -5.04 4.52 9.19
CA ILE A 206 -4.83 4.90 7.78
C ILE A 206 -6.17 5.15 7.11
N THR A 207 -6.28 6.28 6.44
CA THR A 207 -7.42 6.62 5.60
C THR A 207 -6.92 6.86 4.18
N THR A 208 -7.51 6.17 3.20
CA THR A 208 -7.23 6.36 1.78
C THR A 208 -8.50 6.78 1.07
N LEU A 209 -8.42 7.87 0.31
CA LEU A 209 -9.44 8.31 -0.65
C LEU A 209 -8.81 8.31 -2.02
N SER A 210 -9.45 7.70 -3.00
CA SER A 210 -8.95 7.69 -4.38
C SER A 210 -10.06 8.04 -5.36
N PHE A 211 -9.69 8.82 -6.37
CA PHE A 211 -10.52 9.14 -7.52
C PHE A 211 -9.80 8.76 -8.79
N SER A 212 -10.55 8.27 -9.77
CA SER A 212 -9.97 7.89 -11.06
C SER A 212 -10.97 8.00 -12.19
N ALA A 213 -10.43 8.15 -13.40
CA ALA A 213 -11.17 8.15 -14.64
C ALA A 213 -10.44 7.29 -15.67
N SER A 214 -11.18 6.41 -16.36
CA SER A 214 -10.65 5.53 -17.39
C SER A 214 -11.13 5.98 -18.77
N PHE A 215 -10.20 6.14 -19.70
CA PHE A 215 -10.44 6.55 -21.08
C PHE A 215 -10.14 5.38 -22.01
N MET A 216 -11.18 4.86 -22.64
CA MET A 216 -11.05 3.74 -23.59
C MET A 216 -10.56 4.25 -24.94
N ASN A 217 -9.63 3.52 -25.54
CA ASN A 217 -9.35 3.67 -26.95
C ASN A 217 -10.43 2.90 -27.74
N PHE A 218 -11.31 3.61 -28.45
CA PHE A 218 -12.42 2.97 -29.18
C PHE A 218 -11.97 2.19 -30.41
N ASP A 219 -10.81 2.50 -30.97
CA ASP A 219 -10.21 1.76 -32.09
C ASP A 219 -9.58 0.44 -31.61
N GLN A 220 -9.14 0.42 -30.34
CA GLN A 220 -8.59 -0.73 -29.66
C GLN A 220 -9.40 -1.03 -28.39
N ARG A 221 -10.62 -1.53 -28.55
CA ARG A 221 -11.60 -1.77 -27.46
C ARG A 221 -11.10 -2.61 -26.28
N GLU A 222 -9.90 -3.14 -26.37
CA GLU A 222 -9.27 -4.00 -25.36
C GLU A 222 -8.39 -3.23 -24.38
N SER A 223 -8.22 -1.90 -24.56
CA SER A 223 -7.35 -1.10 -23.72
C SER A 223 -7.94 0.21 -23.26
N SER A 224 -7.47 0.71 -22.12
CA SER A 224 -7.81 2.04 -21.59
C SER A 224 -6.63 2.69 -20.87
N MET A 225 -6.61 4.02 -20.93
CA MET A 225 -5.74 4.85 -20.08
C MET A 225 -6.49 5.24 -18.82
N ASP A 226 -5.84 5.08 -17.67
CA ASP A 226 -6.39 5.44 -16.37
C ASP A 226 -5.62 6.62 -15.79
N TYR A 227 -6.35 7.62 -15.31
CA TYR A 227 -5.80 8.76 -14.55
C TYR A 227 -6.41 8.74 -13.16
N GLY A 228 -5.58 8.91 -12.16
CA GLY A 228 -6.02 8.86 -10.77
C GLY A 228 -5.31 9.83 -9.86
N ILE A 229 -5.93 10.08 -8.73
CA ILE A 229 -5.34 10.79 -7.60
C ILE A 229 -5.80 10.11 -6.33
N SER A 230 -4.88 9.87 -5.41
CA SER A 230 -5.19 9.34 -4.09
C SER A 230 -4.70 10.29 -3.01
N LEU A 231 -5.46 10.40 -1.94
CA LEU A 231 -5.09 11.07 -0.70
C LEU A 231 -4.96 10.00 0.38
N VAL A 232 -3.79 9.91 0.99
CA VAL A 232 -3.52 8.98 2.09
C VAL A 232 -3.16 9.78 3.33
N HIS A 233 -3.93 9.57 4.40
CA HIS A 233 -3.66 10.13 5.71
C HIS A 233 -3.32 9.01 6.69
N ALA A 234 -2.18 9.11 7.35
CA ALA A 234 -1.78 8.30 8.49
C ALA A 234 -1.77 9.15 9.77
N SER A 235 -2.44 8.71 10.81
CA SER A 235 -2.39 9.36 12.12
C SER A 235 -1.05 9.08 12.81
N GLN A 236 -0.78 9.74 13.94
CA GLN A 236 0.36 9.41 14.79
C GLN A 236 0.28 7.96 15.27
N GLY A 237 1.35 7.21 15.13
CA GLY A 237 1.59 5.92 15.78
C GLY A 237 2.41 6.08 17.06
N TYR A 238 2.50 5.02 17.88
CA TYR A 238 3.15 5.09 19.18
C TYR A 238 3.93 3.82 19.48
N TRP A 239 5.10 3.98 20.12
CA TRP A 239 5.83 2.92 20.79
C TRP A 239 5.75 3.11 22.31
N ASN A 240 5.11 2.17 23.02
CA ASN A 240 4.92 2.26 24.48
C ASN A 240 4.46 3.64 24.95
N SER A 241 3.48 4.24 24.24
CA SER A 241 2.91 5.56 24.47
C SER A 241 3.78 6.77 24.04
N LEU A 242 5.00 6.54 23.56
CA LEU A 242 5.82 7.59 22.94
C LEU A 242 5.45 7.71 21.45
N PRO A 243 5.35 8.92 20.90
CA PRO A 243 5.11 9.11 19.47
C PRO A 243 6.20 8.42 18.63
N ALA A 244 5.79 7.54 17.71
CA ALA A 244 6.72 6.91 16.78
C ALA A 244 7.13 7.95 15.71
N PRO A 245 8.43 8.22 15.53
CA PRO A 245 8.89 9.13 14.48
C PRO A 245 8.39 8.72 13.10
N ASN A 246 8.14 9.70 12.24
CA ASN A 246 7.73 9.52 10.84
C ASN A 246 6.45 8.67 10.62
N SER A 247 5.64 8.44 11.66
CA SER A 247 4.43 7.62 11.55
C SER A 247 3.19 8.40 11.10
N LYS A 248 3.15 9.71 11.36
CA LYS A 248 2.10 10.61 10.88
C LYS A 248 2.43 11.12 9.50
N SER A 249 1.46 11.10 8.57
CA SER A 249 1.67 11.69 7.24
C SER A 249 0.37 12.06 6.54
N LEU A 250 0.48 12.99 5.60
CA LEU A 250 -0.50 13.30 4.58
C LEU A 250 0.19 13.24 3.22
N THR A 251 -0.28 12.36 2.34
CA THR A 251 0.34 12.10 1.04
C THR A 251 -0.68 12.21 -0.06
N ILE A 252 -0.34 12.93 -1.15
CA ILE A 252 -1.11 12.96 -2.40
C ILE A 252 -0.36 12.11 -3.41
N ILE A 253 -1.09 11.25 -4.14
CA ILE A 253 -0.52 10.29 -5.09
C ILE A 253 -1.22 10.43 -6.44
N PRO A 254 -0.77 11.31 -7.32
CA PRO A 254 -1.19 11.28 -8.71
C PRO A 254 -0.69 10.00 -9.39
N SER A 255 -1.50 9.48 -10.31
CA SER A 255 -1.21 8.25 -11.03
C SER A 255 -1.66 8.31 -12.48
N ILE A 256 -0.92 7.61 -13.34
CA ILE A 256 -1.29 7.31 -14.70
C ILE A 256 -1.13 5.81 -14.92
N GLY A 257 -2.10 5.19 -15.57
CA GLY A 257 -2.11 3.76 -15.79
C GLY A 257 -2.56 3.38 -17.19
N TYR A 258 -2.24 2.16 -17.54
CA TYR A 258 -2.71 1.52 -18.75
C TYR A 258 -3.29 0.15 -18.40
N LEU A 259 -4.51 -0.07 -18.85
CA LEU A 259 -5.23 -1.32 -18.65
C LEU A 259 -5.51 -1.95 -20.01
N PHE A 260 -5.27 -3.25 -20.13
CA PHE A 260 -5.56 -4.03 -21.31
C PHE A 260 -6.08 -5.41 -20.95
N ASN A 261 -6.89 -5.97 -21.83
CA ASN A 261 -7.41 -7.31 -21.69
C ASN A 261 -6.55 -8.29 -22.48
N THR A 262 -6.32 -9.45 -21.90
CA THR A 262 -5.64 -10.59 -22.52
C THR A 262 -6.60 -11.78 -22.56
N SER A 263 -6.24 -12.85 -23.23
CA SER A 263 -7.01 -14.09 -23.26
C SER A 263 -7.18 -14.74 -21.88
N PHE A 264 -6.28 -14.48 -20.93
CA PHE A 264 -6.31 -15.03 -19.58
C PHE A 264 -6.86 -14.04 -18.54
N GLY A 265 -7.06 -12.78 -18.90
CA GLY A 265 -7.62 -11.80 -17.95
C GLY A 265 -7.26 -10.36 -18.22
N GLY A 266 -7.60 -9.50 -17.28
CA GLY A 266 -7.27 -8.07 -17.32
C GLY A 266 -5.94 -7.78 -16.65
N VAL A 267 -5.08 -7.00 -17.32
CA VAL A 267 -3.78 -6.55 -16.82
C VAL A 267 -3.79 -5.03 -16.71
N SER A 268 -3.28 -4.48 -15.60
CA SER A 268 -3.03 -3.05 -15.49
C SER A 268 -1.59 -2.78 -15.06
N ILE A 269 -1.04 -1.66 -15.54
CA ILE A 269 0.25 -1.12 -15.13
C ILE A 269 0.04 0.34 -14.80
N ASN A 270 0.52 0.79 -13.63
CA ASN A 270 0.33 2.16 -13.17
C ASN A 270 1.66 2.73 -12.67
N LEU A 271 1.96 3.95 -13.08
CA LEU A 271 3.02 4.78 -12.54
C LEU A 271 2.39 5.79 -11.57
N GLN A 272 2.95 5.89 -10.39
CA GLN A 272 2.47 6.74 -9.31
C GLN A 272 3.61 7.62 -8.80
N LYS A 273 3.25 8.85 -8.39
CA LYS A 273 4.20 9.83 -7.83
C LYS A 273 3.72 10.24 -6.44
N PRO A 274 4.04 9.49 -5.36
CA PRO A 274 3.75 9.93 -4.01
C PRO A 274 4.43 11.27 -3.69
N ILE A 275 3.66 12.20 -3.15
CA ILE A 275 4.09 13.54 -2.73
C ILE A 275 3.64 13.70 -1.28
N PHE A 276 4.59 13.74 -0.35
CA PHE A 276 4.31 13.96 1.07
C PHE A 276 4.05 15.45 1.31
N ILE A 277 2.85 15.76 1.76
CA ILE A 277 2.43 17.13 2.11
C ILE A 277 2.87 17.46 3.53
N SER A 278 2.78 16.48 4.44
CA SER A 278 3.24 16.58 5.81
C SER A 278 3.64 15.22 6.36
N GLY A 279 4.57 15.21 7.29
CA GLY A 279 5.07 14.02 7.98
C GLY A 279 5.87 13.07 7.10
N ALA A 280 6.34 11.99 7.68
CA ALA A 280 7.15 10.96 7.03
C ALA A 280 8.32 11.57 6.22
N PHE A 281 8.24 11.58 4.89
CA PHE A 281 9.27 12.10 3.98
C PHE A 281 8.94 13.50 3.44
N ALA A 282 8.05 14.27 4.07
CA ALA A 282 7.80 15.66 3.67
C ALA A 282 9.01 16.52 3.93
N SER A 283 9.29 17.45 3.02
CA SER A 283 10.22 18.55 3.29
C SER A 283 9.62 19.53 4.32
N ASN A 284 10.46 20.08 5.19
CA ASN A 284 10.12 21.15 6.14
C ASN A 284 9.25 20.79 7.34
N GLU A 285 9.32 19.58 7.88
CA GLU A 285 8.82 19.31 9.23
C GLU A 285 9.98 19.37 10.23
N GLY A 286 10.02 20.42 11.02
CA GLY A 286 11.05 20.68 12.03
C GLY A 286 12.23 21.52 11.48
N ASP A 287 13.32 21.58 12.26
CA ASP A 287 14.53 22.32 11.94
C ASP A 287 15.44 21.59 10.92
N ILE A 288 15.04 20.41 10.48
CA ILE A 288 15.82 19.55 9.58
C ILE A 288 15.19 19.56 8.20
N GLU A 289 15.93 20.07 7.23
CA GLU A 289 15.51 20.03 5.83
C GLU A 289 15.56 18.60 5.31
N GLN A 290 14.36 18.00 5.14
CA GLN A 290 14.22 16.68 4.60
C GLN A 290 13.79 16.75 3.13
N ARG A 291 14.47 15.99 2.28
CA ARG A 291 14.14 15.87 0.84
C ARG A 291 13.90 14.43 0.49
N SER A 292 12.85 14.18 -0.25
CA SER A 292 12.60 12.84 -0.79
C SER A 292 12.05 12.89 -2.21
N VAL A 293 12.47 11.91 -3.01
CA VAL A 293 11.91 11.64 -4.33
C VAL A 293 11.35 10.23 -4.29
N VAL A 294 10.04 10.11 -4.49
CA VAL A 294 9.35 8.82 -4.42
C VAL A 294 8.71 8.51 -5.76
N TRP A 295 8.91 7.30 -6.24
CA TRP A 295 8.23 6.71 -7.40
C TRP A 295 7.68 5.34 -7.03
N GLN A 296 6.53 5.03 -7.58
CA GLN A 296 5.95 3.69 -7.45
C GLN A 296 5.44 3.22 -8.80
N LEU A 297 5.87 2.03 -9.18
CA LEU A 297 5.31 1.27 -10.29
C LEU A 297 4.44 0.17 -9.69
N SER A 298 3.21 0.04 -10.17
CA SER A 298 2.35 -1.08 -9.79
C SER A 298 1.77 -1.78 -11.01
N SER A 299 1.55 -3.07 -10.86
CA SER A 299 0.88 -3.90 -11.85
C SER A 299 -0.19 -4.73 -11.17
N SER A 300 -1.28 -5.01 -11.86
CA SER A 300 -2.26 -5.97 -11.38
C SER A 300 -2.73 -6.89 -12.51
N LEU A 301 -2.98 -8.11 -12.15
CA LEU A 301 -3.51 -9.15 -13.00
C LEU A 301 -4.73 -9.76 -12.33
N ARG A 302 -5.82 -9.88 -13.07
CA ARG A 302 -7.00 -10.63 -12.67
C ARG A 302 -7.28 -11.72 -13.69
N PHE A 303 -7.17 -12.97 -13.25
CA PHE A 303 -7.50 -14.12 -14.07
C PHE A 303 -9.02 -14.26 -14.19
N LEU A 304 -9.47 -14.58 -15.39
CA LEU A 304 -10.82 -15.03 -15.59
C LEU A 304 -10.92 -16.51 -15.16
N PRO A 305 -11.99 -16.91 -14.47
CA PRO A 305 -12.19 -18.32 -14.20
C PRO A 305 -12.34 -19.05 -15.54
N THR A 306 -11.63 -20.13 -15.71
CA THR A 306 -11.91 -21.05 -16.81
C THR A 306 -13.30 -21.60 -16.58
N SER A 307 -14.24 -21.27 -17.46
CA SER A 307 -15.53 -21.96 -17.49
C SER A 307 -15.27 -23.43 -17.84
N ASN A 308 -15.44 -24.32 -16.87
CA ASN A 308 -15.60 -25.75 -17.18
C ASN A 308 -16.93 -25.97 -17.90
#